data_d0ce79d44b8c3045f3800deb2fed7e1b
#
_entry.id   d0ce79d44b8c3045f3800deb2fed7e1b
#
_cell.length_a   1.000
_cell.length_b   1.000
_cell.length_c   1.000
_cell.angle_alpha   90.00
_cell.angle_beta   90.00
_cell.angle_gamma   90.00
#
_symmetry.space_group_name_H-M   'P 1'
#
loop_
_entity.id
_entity.type
_entity.pdbx_description
1 polymer ?
#
loop_
_entity_poly.entity_id
_entity_poly.type
_entity_poly.pdbx_seq_one_letter_code
_entity_poly.pdbx_strand_id
1 'polypeptide(L)'
;MSIENLRNALPSYAKDMNLNLSSLPRITSLSEQQLWGAILATSAATKVDSVVVEIAAEAKEHLSDTAYEAALGAATIMGMNNIFYRTRGFLHGAYDDQRANLRMQIIGKNGGIEKMDFEMFALAVSAVNGCSHCVEAHEHTVREEGATKEQVNDLIRIAATLGGVAQGIQLAEALG
;
A
#
# COMPACT_ATOMS: atom_id res chain seq x y z
N MET A 1 -6.38 16.32 11.53
CA MET A 1 -6.63 14.86 11.49
C MET A 1 -5.70 14.34 10.44
N SER A 2 -4.72 13.48 10.82
CA SER A 2 -3.61 13.41 9.89
C SER A 2 -2.48 12.51 10.41
N ILE A 3 -1.44 12.40 9.61
CA ILE A 3 -0.12 11.86 9.99
C ILE A 3 0.32 12.38 11.36
N GLU A 4 0.05 13.65 11.69
CA GLU A 4 0.41 14.22 12.99
C GLU A 4 -0.34 13.56 14.17
N ASN A 5 -1.63 13.23 14.00
CA ASN A 5 -2.37 12.49 15.03
C ASN A 5 -1.78 11.11 15.28
N LEU A 6 -1.42 10.38 14.21
CA LEU A 6 -0.74 9.10 14.33
C LEU A 6 0.61 9.22 15.03
N ARG A 7 1.38 10.26 14.70
CA ARG A 7 2.67 10.55 15.33
C ARG A 7 2.52 10.79 16.84
N ASN A 8 1.50 11.53 17.23
CA ASN A 8 1.21 11.83 18.64
C ASN A 8 0.69 10.61 19.41
N ALA A 9 0.05 9.66 18.74
CA ALA A 9 -0.43 8.43 19.33
C ALA A 9 0.66 7.33 19.47
N LEU A 10 1.78 7.45 18.74
CA LEU A 10 2.87 6.50 18.82
C LEU A 10 3.62 6.63 20.17
N PRO A 11 3.78 5.53 20.92
CA PRO A 11 4.48 5.53 22.21
C PRO A 11 5.99 5.67 22.02
N SER A 12 6.69 5.93 23.13
CA SER A 12 8.14 6.21 23.13
C SER A 12 8.99 5.07 22.57
N TYR A 13 8.57 3.82 22.70
CA TYR A 13 9.26 2.67 22.12
C TYR A 13 9.12 2.60 20.58
N ALA A 14 8.18 3.35 20.00
CA ALA A 14 7.98 3.47 18.57
C ALA A 14 8.56 4.78 17.98
N LYS A 15 9.55 5.39 18.64
CA LYS A 15 10.16 6.67 18.24
C LYS A 15 10.65 6.66 16.79
N ASP A 16 11.26 5.57 16.34
CA ASP A 16 11.77 5.46 14.97
C ASP A 16 10.61 5.46 13.96
N MET A 17 9.49 4.85 14.30
CA MET A 17 8.29 4.87 13.44
C MET A 17 7.68 6.27 13.35
N ASN A 18 7.69 7.03 14.44
CA ASN A 18 7.28 8.44 14.45
C ASN A 18 8.16 9.29 13.49
N LEU A 19 9.48 9.11 13.55
CA LEU A 19 10.43 9.82 12.68
C LEU A 19 10.27 9.41 11.21
N ASN A 20 10.14 8.11 10.93
CA ASN A 20 9.95 7.59 9.58
C ASN A 20 8.62 8.10 8.98
N LEU A 21 7.53 8.04 9.75
CA LEU A 21 6.22 8.54 9.32
C LEU A 21 6.29 10.04 8.96
N SER A 22 6.98 10.85 9.76
CA SER A 22 7.16 12.29 9.49
C SER A 22 7.93 12.59 8.20
N SER A 23 8.67 11.61 7.68
CA SER A 23 9.46 11.75 6.45
C SER A 23 8.69 11.42 5.18
N LEU A 24 7.59 10.68 5.25
CA LEU A 24 6.84 10.23 4.08
C LEU A 24 6.32 11.39 3.21
N PRO A 25 5.70 12.46 3.76
CA PRO A 25 5.22 13.58 2.95
C PRO A 25 6.32 14.38 2.24
N ARG A 26 7.59 14.13 2.58
CA ARG A 26 8.76 14.79 1.98
C ARG A 26 9.41 13.99 0.86
N ILE A 27 8.85 12.86 0.47
CA ILE A 27 9.30 12.09 -0.69
C ILE A 27 9.02 12.91 -1.96
N THR A 28 10.05 13.14 -2.77
CA THR A 28 10.00 13.97 -3.98
C THR A 28 10.17 13.17 -5.27
N SER A 29 10.48 11.88 -5.18
CA SER A 29 10.60 10.99 -6.34
C SER A 29 9.25 10.61 -6.95
N LEU A 30 8.17 10.67 -6.15
CA LEU A 30 6.81 10.37 -6.52
C LEU A 30 6.00 11.65 -6.77
N SER A 31 5.06 11.63 -7.70
CA SER A 31 4.06 12.69 -7.82
C SER A 31 3.15 12.71 -6.59
N GLU A 32 2.43 13.81 -6.36
CA GLU A 32 1.49 13.93 -5.23
C GLU A 32 0.46 12.79 -5.24
N GLN A 33 -0.11 12.46 -6.42
CA GLN A 33 -1.04 11.36 -6.57
C GLN A 33 -0.40 10.00 -6.28
N GLN A 34 0.82 9.75 -6.77
CA GLN A 34 1.55 8.51 -6.52
C GLN A 34 1.85 8.33 -5.04
N LEU A 35 2.34 9.39 -4.40
CA LEU A 35 2.69 9.39 -2.98
C LEU A 35 1.46 9.13 -2.10
N TRP A 36 0.46 9.98 -2.20
CA TRP A 36 -0.72 9.88 -1.33
C TRP A 36 -1.62 8.68 -1.63
N GLY A 37 -1.69 8.27 -2.90
CA GLY A 37 -2.38 7.05 -3.29
C GLY A 37 -1.68 5.79 -2.74
N ALA A 38 -0.35 5.73 -2.80
CA ALA A 38 0.41 4.64 -2.19
C ALA A 38 0.29 4.63 -0.66
N ILE A 39 0.34 5.80 0.01
CA ILE A 39 0.15 5.93 1.46
C ILE A 39 -1.25 5.44 1.85
N LEU A 40 -2.31 5.87 1.15
CA LEU A 40 -3.68 5.46 1.43
C LEU A 40 -3.89 3.94 1.21
N ALA A 41 -3.50 3.43 0.05
CA ALA A 41 -3.64 2.01 -0.26
C ALA A 41 -2.88 1.13 0.74
N THR A 42 -1.68 1.54 1.12
CA THR A 42 -0.84 0.83 2.09
C THR A 42 -1.46 0.86 3.48
N SER A 43 -1.99 2.03 3.93
CA SER A 43 -2.66 2.14 5.23
C SER A 43 -3.85 1.18 5.32
N ALA A 44 -4.67 1.11 4.27
CA ALA A 44 -5.80 0.18 4.20
C ALA A 44 -5.33 -1.30 4.29
N ALA A 45 -4.17 -1.63 3.73
CA ALA A 45 -3.60 -2.98 3.81
C ALA A 45 -3.13 -3.36 5.21
N THR A 46 -2.85 -2.40 6.10
CA THR A 46 -2.45 -2.68 7.50
C THR A 46 -3.58 -3.24 8.34
N LYS A 47 -4.85 -2.99 7.98
CA LYS A 47 -6.07 -3.40 8.70
C LYS A 47 -6.16 -2.85 10.14
N VAL A 48 -5.54 -1.72 10.42
CA VAL A 48 -5.62 -1.02 11.70
C VAL A 48 -6.50 0.21 11.51
N ASP A 49 -7.71 0.18 12.03
CA ASP A 49 -8.77 1.15 11.75
C ASP A 49 -8.34 2.60 12.01
N SER A 50 -7.66 2.86 13.14
CA SER A 50 -7.17 4.20 13.49
C SER A 50 -6.16 4.73 12.46
N VAL A 51 -5.26 3.88 11.94
CA VAL A 51 -4.31 4.25 10.89
C VAL A 51 -5.04 4.56 9.59
N VAL A 52 -6.00 3.72 9.22
CA VAL A 52 -6.79 3.91 8.00
C VAL A 52 -7.58 5.21 8.05
N VAL A 53 -8.27 5.48 9.15
CA VAL A 53 -9.13 6.68 9.30
C VAL A 53 -8.32 7.97 9.21
N GLU A 54 -7.19 8.05 9.91
CA GLU A 54 -6.36 9.27 9.91
C GLU A 54 -5.70 9.51 8.54
N ILE A 55 -5.16 8.48 7.92
CA ILE A 55 -4.56 8.58 6.57
C ILE A 55 -5.62 8.90 5.52
N ALA A 56 -6.79 8.26 5.57
CA ALA A 56 -7.87 8.49 4.62
C ALA A 56 -8.39 9.94 4.67
N ALA A 57 -8.45 10.52 5.87
CA ALA A 57 -8.86 11.92 6.03
C ALA A 57 -7.87 12.90 5.40
N GLU A 58 -6.56 12.68 5.57
CA GLU A 58 -5.52 13.52 4.98
C GLU A 58 -5.40 13.30 3.47
N ALA A 59 -5.46 12.05 3.01
CA ALA A 59 -5.35 11.73 1.59
C ALA A 59 -6.43 12.41 0.72
N LYS A 60 -7.61 12.71 1.26
CA LYS A 60 -8.67 13.48 0.58
C LYS A 60 -8.26 14.90 0.21
N GLU A 61 -7.32 15.50 0.92
CA GLU A 61 -6.81 16.84 0.63
C GLU A 61 -5.85 16.85 -0.58
N HIS A 62 -5.34 15.68 -0.95
CA HIS A 62 -4.28 15.51 -1.95
C HIS A 62 -4.71 14.71 -3.20
N LEU A 63 -5.78 13.95 -3.10
CA LEU A 63 -6.24 13.07 -4.18
C LEU A 63 -7.57 13.56 -4.77
N SER A 64 -7.71 13.39 -6.08
CA SER A 64 -9.02 13.44 -6.70
C SER A 64 -9.89 12.27 -6.21
N ASP A 65 -11.21 12.40 -6.31
CA ASP A 65 -12.15 11.32 -5.94
C ASP A 65 -11.80 10.00 -6.68
N THR A 66 -11.46 10.09 -7.97
CA THR A 66 -11.08 8.93 -8.78
C THR A 66 -9.79 8.27 -8.26
N ALA A 67 -8.76 9.04 -7.94
CA ALA A 67 -7.50 8.52 -7.43
C ALA A 67 -7.65 7.94 -6.01
N TYR A 68 -8.48 8.57 -5.19
CA TYR A 68 -8.82 8.08 -3.85
C TYR A 68 -9.50 6.70 -3.92
N GLU A 69 -10.54 6.58 -4.76
CA GLU A 69 -11.25 5.30 -4.97
C GLU A 69 -10.33 4.24 -5.60
N ALA A 70 -9.44 4.63 -6.52
CA ALA A 70 -8.47 3.72 -7.12
C ALA A 70 -7.48 3.17 -6.08
N ALA A 71 -7.02 3.99 -5.13
CA ALA A 71 -6.14 3.55 -4.04
C ALA A 71 -6.83 2.53 -3.12
N LEU A 72 -8.07 2.80 -2.71
CA LEU A 72 -8.88 1.85 -1.92
C LEU A 72 -9.19 0.58 -2.73
N GLY A 73 -9.46 0.73 -4.02
CA GLY A 73 -9.67 -0.37 -4.95
C GLY A 73 -8.44 -1.27 -5.08
N ALA A 74 -7.23 -0.67 -5.19
CA ALA A 74 -5.97 -1.42 -5.21
C ALA A 74 -5.77 -2.21 -3.91
N ALA A 75 -5.99 -1.59 -2.75
CA ALA A 75 -5.92 -2.27 -1.45
C ALA A 75 -6.90 -3.45 -1.37
N THR A 76 -8.13 -3.25 -1.82
CA THR A 76 -9.18 -4.28 -1.75
C THR A 76 -8.87 -5.46 -2.68
N ILE A 77 -8.53 -5.19 -3.94
CA ILE A 77 -8.26 -6.26 -4.91
C ILE A 77 -6.98 -7.03 -4.57
N MET A 78 -5.95 -6.35 -4.06
CA MET A 78 -4.74 -7.01 -3.59
C MET A 78 -4.97 -7.81 -2.31
N GLY A 79 -5.92 -7.43 -1.46
CA GLY A 79 -6.36 -8.24 -0.33
C GLY A 79 -6.79 -9.66 -0.74
N MET A 80 -7.44 -9.80 -1.89
CA MET A 80 -7.81 -11.09 -2.49
C MET A 80 -6.63 -11.72 -3.25
N ASN A 81 -6.03 -10.97 -4.19
CA ASN A 81 -5.03 -11.49 -5.10
C ASN A 81 -3.75 -11.95 -4.39
N ASN A 82 -3.30 -11.19 -3.38
CA ASN A 82 -2.10 -11.56 -2.64
C ASN A 82 -2.29 -12.88 -1.88
N ILE A 83 -3.48 -13.15 -1.34
CA ILE A 83 -3.78 -14.44 -0.73
C ILE A 83 -3.74 -15.56 -1.78
N PHE A 84 -4.44 -15.36 -2.89
CA PHE A 84 -4.56 -16.37 -3.94
C PHE A 84 -3.21 -16.74 -4.55
N TYR A 85 -2.47 -15.74 -5.05
CA TYR A 85 -1.21 -15.99 -5.75
C TYR A 85 -0.08 -16.40 -4.80
N ARG A 86 -0.01 -15.85 -3.58
CA ARG A 86 0.93 -16.33 -2.55
C ARG A 86 0.70 -17.81 -2.22
N THR A 87 -0.58 -18.20 -2.03
CA THR A 87 -0.91 -19.61 -1.76
C THR A 87 -0.50 -20.52 -2.92
N ARG A 88 -0.78 -20.11 -4.16
CA ARG A 88 -0.35 -20.86 -5.34
C ARG A 88 1.18 -20.98 -5.42
N GLY A 89 1.89 -19.91 -5.11
CA GLY A 89 3.36 -19.94 -5.04
C GLY A 89 3.89 -20.99 -4.06
N PHE A 90 3.27 -21.14 -2.89
CA PHE A 90 3.62 -22.17 -1.92
C PHE A 90 3.34 -23.60 -2.41
N LEU A 91 2.46 -23.76 -3.39
CA LEU A 91 2.11 -25.04 -3.99
C LEU A 91 2.94 -25.38 -5.23
N HIS A 92 3.95 -24.56 -5.56
CA HIS A 92 4.96 -24.81 -6.58
C HIS A 92 4.40 -25.28 -7.94
N GLY A 93 3.35 -24.61 -8.43
CA GLY A 93 2.76 -24.87 -9.75
C GLY A 93 1.76 -26.03 -9.81
N ALA A 94 1.48 -26.70 -8.69
CA ALA A 94 0.59 -27.87 -8.66
C ALA A 94 -0.85 -27.60 -9.20
N TYR A 95 -1.25 -26.32 -9.30
CA TYR A 95 -2.56 -25.87 -9.77
C TYR A 95 -2.51 -24.88 -10.93
N ASP A 96 -1.40 -24.81 -11.66
CA ASP A 96 -1.23 -23.84 -12.75
C ASP A 96 -2.17 -24.11 -13.94
N ASP A 97 -2.66 -25.35 -14.08
CA ASP A 97 -3.70 -25.76 -15.02
C ASP A 97 -5.10 -25.28 -14.65
N GLN A 98 -5.31 -24.81 -13.41
CA GLN A 98 -6.60 -24.35 -12.92
C GLN A 98 -6.76 -22.84 -13.12
N ARG A 99 -7.92 -22.44 -13.65
CA ARG A 99 -8.27 -21.02 -13.77
C ARG A 99 -8.51 -20.41 -12.40
N ALA A 100 -8.14 -19.13 -12.22
CA ALA A 100 -8.40 -18.42 -10.97
C ALA A 100 -9.89 -18.28 -10.66
N ASN A 101 -10.75 -18.12 -11.67
CA ASN A 101 -12.19 -17.88 -11.55
C ASN A 101 -12.56 -16.73 -10.60
N LEU A 102 -11.68 -15.74 -10.48
CA LEU A 102 -11.86 -14.54 -9.67
C LEU A 102 -12.13 -13.32 -10.58
N ARG A 103 -12.99 -12.42 -10.13
CA ARG A 103 -13.27 -11.18 -10.86
C ARG A 103 -12.24 -10.13 -10.48
N MET A 104 -11.57 -9.56 -11.49
CA MET A 104 -10.48 -8.58 -11.32
C MET A 104 -10.67 -7.38 -12.27
N GLN A 105 -11.90 -6.95 -12.49
CA GLN A 105 -12.21 -5.91 -13.48
C GLN A 105 -11.55 -4.57 -13.20
N ILE A 106 -11.33 -4.24 -11.92
CA ILE A 106 -10.69 -2.98 -11.52
C ILE A 106 -9.25 -2.91 -12.01
N ILE A 107 -8.53 -4.03 -12.06
CA ILE A 107 -7.15 -4.10 -12.58
C ILE A 107 -7.15 -3.75 -14.07
N GLY A 108 -8.04 -4.33 -14.86
CA GLY A 108 -8.12 -4.07 -16.29
C GLY A 108 -8.49 -2.62 -16.67
N LYS A 109 -8.98 -1.85 -15.70
CA LYS A 109 -9.33 -0.42 -15.85
C LYS A 109 -8.42 0.49 -15.02
N ASN A 110 -7.43 -0.05 -14.33
CA ASN A 110 -6.51 0.67 -13.44
C ASN A 110 -7.23 1.58 -12.43
N GLY A 111 -8.42 1.16 -11.95
CA GLY A 111 -9.23 2.01 -11.08
C GLY A 111 -9.70 3.33 -11.70
N GLY A 112 -9.48 3.55 -12.99
CA GLY A 112 -9.80 4.81 -13.69
C GLY A 112 -8.68 5.86 -13.68
N ILE A 113 -7.47 5.49 -13.27
CA ILE A 113 -6.27 6.33 -13.29
C ILE A 113 -5.21 5.75 -14.24
N GLU A 114 -4.05 6.40 -14.33
CA GLU A 114 -2.92 5.89 -15.11
C GLU A 114 -2.46 4.53 -14.57
N LYS A 115 -2.08 3.63 -15.50
CA LYS A 115 -1.67 2.26 -15.18
C LYS A 115 -0.50 2.25 -14.20
N MET A 116 0.52 3.07 -14.42
CA MET A 116 1.69 3.15 -13.55
C MET A 116 1.30 3.46 -12.09
N ASP A 117 0.39 4.41 -11.87
CA ASP A 117 -0.03 4.81 -10.52
C ASP A 117 -0.79 3.68 -9.81
N PHE A 118 -1.73 3.02 -10.52
CA PHE A 118 -2.46 1.88 -9.94
C PHE A 118 -1.54 0.72 -9.60
N GLU A 119 -0.58 0.41 -10.46
CA GLU A 119 0.42 -0.64 -10.24
C GLU A 119 1.38 -0.29 -9.08
N MET A 120 1.74 0.98 -8.91
CA MET A 120 2.49 1.45 -7.73
C MET A 120 1.72 1.22 -6.43
N PHE A 121 0.43 1.50 -6.41
CA PHE A 121 -0.42 1.22 -5.24
C PHE A 121 -0.49 -0.28 -4.97
N ALA A 122 -0.70 -1.09 -5.99
CA ALA A 122 -0.73 -2.55 -5.89
C ALA A 122 0.61 -3.14 -5.41
N LEU A 123 1.73 -2.58 -5.85
CA LEU A 123 3.08 -2.96 -5.40
C LEU A 123 3.24 -2.73 -3.90
N ALA A 124 2.92 -1.52 -3.42
CA ALA A 124 3.07 -1.17 -2.00
C ALA A 124 2.18 -2.04 -1.10
N VAL A 125 0.93 -2.28 -1.51
CA VAL A 125 0.00 -3.19 -0.81
C VAL A 125 0.52 -4.62 -0.79
N SER A 126 1.05 -5.10 -1.92
CA SER A 126 1.60 -6.46 -2.03
C SER A 126 2.82 -6.67 -1.14
N ALA A 127 3.63 -5.62 -0.93
CA ALA A 127 4.74 -5.64 0.01
C ALA A 127 4.26 -5.80 1.47
N VAL A 128 3.24 -5.05 1.90
CA VAL A 128 2.63 -5.22 3.24
C VAL A 128 2.06 -6.61 3.42
N ASN A 129 1.37 -7.12 2.40
CA ASN A 129 0.74 -8.45 2.47
C ASN A 129 1.73 -9.62 2.32
N GLY A 130 3.01 -9.36 1.99
CA GLY A 130 4.05 -10.38 1.88
C GLY A 130 3.86 -11.39 0.75
N CYS A 131 3.37 -10.94 -0.42
CA CYS A 131 3.20 -11.77 -1.61
C CYS A 131 4.38 -11.55 -2.57
N SER A 132 5.43 -12.38 -2.50
CA SER A 132 6.63 -12.24 -3.34
C SER A 132 6.30 -12.21 -4.83
N HIS A 133 5.51 -13.17 -5.31
CA HIS A 133 5.06 -13.22 -6.70
C HIS A 133 4.34 -11.93 -7.15
N CYS A 134 3.48 -11.39 -6.28
CA CYS A 134 2.75 -10.15 -6.59
C CYS A 134 3.70 -8.94 -6.61
N VAL A 135 4.63 -8.86 -5.65
CA VAL A 135 5.65 -7.80 -5.61
C VAL A 135 6.50 -7.82 -6.88
N GLU A 136 6.99 -8.99 -7.29
CA GLU A 136 7.77 -9.16 -8.53
C GLU A 136 6.98 -8.73 -9.77
N ALA A 137 5.71 -9.16 -9.88
CA ALA A 137 4.88 -8.84 -11.03
C ALA A 137 4.58 -7.32 -11.13
N HIS A 138 4.22 -6.67 -10.02
CA HIS A 138 3.94 -5.24 -9.99
C HIS A 138 5.22 -4.41 -10.16
N GLU A 139 6.35 -4.82 -9.55
CA GLU A 139 7.65 -4.17 -9.76
C GLU A 139 8.05 -4.20 -11.23
N HIS A 140 7.96 -5.37 -11.88
CA HIS A 140 8.24 -5.50 -13.30
C HIS A 140 7.37 -4.53 -14.12
N THR A 141 6.05 -4.51 -13.87
CA THR A 141 5.12 -3.64 -14.60
C THR A 141 5.46 -2.16 -14.42
N VAL A 142 5.66 -1.67 -13.19
CA VAL A 142 5.99 -0.25 -12.99
C VAL A 142 7.34 0.12 -13.63
N ARG A 143 8.31 -0.81 -13.65
CA ARG A 143 9.59 -0.60 -14.32
C ARG A 143 9.44 -0.53 -15.84
N GLU A 144 8.58 -1.35 -16.43
CA GLU A 144 8.25 -1.28 -17.86
C GLU A 144 7.54 0.04 -18.21
N GLU A 145 6.67 0.55 -17.34
CA GLU A 145 6.01 1.85 -17.48
C GLU A 145 6.96 3.05 -17.22
N GLY A 146 8.24 2.80 -16.87
CA GLY A 146 9.27 3.83 -16.77
C GLY A 146 9.58 4.31 -15.34
N ALA A 147 9.03 3.68 -14.30
CA ALA A 147 9.37 4.02 -12.92
C ALA A 147 10.86 3.83 -12.65
N THR A 148 11.46 4.72 -11.88
CA THR A 148 12.86 4.63 -11.46
C THR A 148 13.03 3.63 -10.29
N LYS A 149 14.26 3.17 -10.07
CA LYS A 149 14.57 2.37 -8.87
C LYS A 149 14.33 3.14 -7.58
N GLU A 150 14.53 4.46 -7.60
CA GLU A 150 14.26 5.33 -6.46
C GLU A 150 12.77 5.34 -6.11
N GLN A 151 11.90 5.50 -7.11
CA GLN A 151 10.44 5.45 -6.92
C GLN A 151 10.00 4.11 -6.33
N VAL A 152 10.48 2.99 -6.87
CA VAL A 152 10.19 1.65 -6.33
C VAL A 152 10.67 1.52 -4.88
N ASN A 153 11.87 1.98 -4.58
CA ASN A 153 12.41 1.95 -3.21
C ASN A 153 11.57 2.80 -2.25
N ASP A 154 11.06 3.94 -2.70
CA ASP A 154 10.20 4.80 -1.88
C ASP A 154 8.82 4.15 -1.62
N LEU A 155 8.26 3.42 -2.58
CA LEU A 155 7.06 2.61 -2.34
C LEU A 155 7.30 1.53 -1.27
N ILE A 156 8.45 0.87 -1.30
CA ILE A 156 8.85 -0.11 -0.27
C ILE A 156 9.02 0.56 1.10
N ARG A 157 9.60 1.77 1.14
CA ARG A 157 9.74 2.57 2.37
C ARG A 157 8.37 2.95 2.95
N ILE A 158 7.43 3.36 2.11
CA ILE A 158 6.04 3.64 2.50
C ILE A 158 5.42 2.39 3.14
N ALA A 159 5.52 1.25 2.47
CA ALA A 159 4.98 -0.02 2.96
C ALA A 159 5.58 -0.42 4.32
N ALA A 160 6.90 -0.38 4.45
CA ALA A 160 7.61 -0.73 5.67
C ALA A 160 7.28 0.22 6.83
N THR A 161 7.23 1.54 6.55
CA THR A 161 6.91 2.56 7.56
C THR A 161 5.49 2.38 8.08
N LEU A 162 4.50 2.28 7.21
CA LEU A 162 3.10 2.13 7.62
C LEU A 162 2.84 0.80 8.32
N GLY A 163 3.51 -0.27 7.91
CA GLY A 163 3.47 -1.55 8.64
C GLY A 163 3.99 -1.42 10.08
N GLY A 164 5.12 -0.74 10.26
CA GLY A 164 5.67 -0.47 11.61
C GLY A 164 4.81 0.48 12.43
N VAL A 165 4.26 1.53 11.83
CA VAL A 165 3.32 2.47 12.48
C VAL A 165 2.07 1.74 12.95
N ALA A 166 1.46 0.95 12.09
CA ALA A 166 0.27 0.16 12.42
C ALA A 166 0.52 -0.79 13.59
N GLN A 167 1.68 -1.47 13.59
CA GLN A 167 2.07 -2.33 14.72
C GLN A 167 2.23 -1.53 16.02
N GLY A 168 2.85 -0.35 15.96
CA GLY A 168 3.05 0.52 17.13
C GLY A 168 1.73 1.05 17.70
N ILE A 169 0.83 1.50 16.84
CA ILE A 169 -0.52 1.97 17.23
C ILE A 169 -1.34 0.82 17.83
N GLN A 170 -1.36 -0.34 17.18
CA GLN A 170 -2.10 -1.50 17.66
C GLN A 170 -1.62 -1.96 19.06
N LEU A 171 -0.31 -1.92 19.30
CA LEU A 171 0.25 -2.23 20.61
C LEU A 171 -0.15 -1.18 21.67
N ALA A 172 -0.13 0.11 21.30
CA ALA A 172 -0.55 1.17 22.23
C ALA A 172 -2.03 1.05 22.59
N GLU A 173 -2.90 0.78 21.63
CA GLU A 173 -4.35 0.57 21.84
C GLU A 173 -4.63 -0.69 22.70
N ALA A 174 -3.83 -1.75 22.53
CA ALA A 174 -4.02 -3.00 23.25
C ALA A 174 -3.50 -2.95 24.71
N LEU A 175 -2.49 -2.12 24.98
CA LEU A 175 -1.81 -2.09 26.28
C LEU A 175 -2.24 -0.90 27.18
N GLY A 176 -2.94 0.08 26.61
CA GLY A 176 -3.47 1.27 27.34
C GLY A 176 -2.43 2.35 27.46
#